data_14436d2c6e7b5d7d4848ec10aeb760cd
#
_entry.id   14436d2c6e7b5d7d4848ec10aeb760cd
#
_cell.length_a   1.000
_cell.length_b   1.000
_cell.length_c   1.000
_cell.angle_alpha   90.00
_cell.angle_beta   90.00
_cell.angle_gamma   90.00
#
_symmetry.space_group_name_H-M   'P 1'
#
loop_
_entity.id
_entity.type
_entity.pdbx_description
1 polymer ?
#
loop_
_entity_poly.entity_id
_entity_poly.type
_entity_poly.pdbx_seq_one_letter_code
_entity_poly.pdbx_strand_id
1 'polypeptide(L)'
;PALRRRPRQPRAQASSDALQQAFVQLLLERGYAKATIREIAAVAGVSVGTFYEYFADKQSLAALCIHRRVQAMADQLRAAAQALRGRPRAEVAAAFVALQLDIVNADAGLWSALFALERQVSPLAAYRRHYDGYVELWRDALAHAADPPPAERLGEVARLAHSLCYGWVSQSLLTRGPAPGAAALRDELHAALQAYLAAVPGASGG
;
A
#
# COMPACT_ATOMS: atom_id res chain seq x y z
N PRO A 1 -12.72 9.64 0.69
CA PRO A 1 -13.29 10.18 -0.56
C PRO A 1 -14.73 9.68 -0.70
N ALA A 2 -15.67 10.64 -0.86
CA ALA A 2 -17.07 10.27 -1.05
C ALA A 2 -17.28 9.95 -2.53
N LEU A 3 -17.49 8.67 -2.84
CA LEU A 3 -18.04 8.26 -4.12
C LEU A 3 -19.50 8.73 -4.15
N ARG A 4 -19.87 9.57 -5.11
CA ARG A 4 -21.24 10.04 -5.28
C ARG A 4 -22.20 8.91 -5.64
N ARG A 5 -21.72 7.88 -6.33
CA ARG A 5 -22.49 6.69 -6.70
C ARG A 5 -21.63 5.44 -6.57
N ARG A 6 -22.07 4.44 -5.82
CA ARG A 6 -21.47 3.10 -5.84
C ARG A 6 -21.98 2.38 -7.10
N PRO A 7 -21.10 1.96 -8.02
CA PRO A 7 -21.52 1.21 -9.21
C PRO A 7 -22.12 -0.13 -8.77
N ARG A 8 -23.42 -0.30 -8.94
CA ARG A 8 -24.13 -1.57 -8.64
C ARG A 8 -24.44 -2.39 -9.90
N GLN A 9 -24.17 -1.83 -11.08
CA GLN A 9 -24.39 -2.49 -12.36
C GLN A 9 -23.06 -2.67 -13.10
N PRO A 10 -22.86 -3.75 -13.89
CA PRO A 10 -21.61 -4.03 -14.60
C PRO A 10 -21.11 -2.87 -15.48
N ARG A 11 -22.02 -2.17 -16.15
CA ARG A 11 -21.68 -1.02 -17.00
C ARG A 11 -21.16 0.19 -16.21
N ALA A 12 -21.73 0.42 -15.04
CA ALA A 12 -21.30 1.50 -14.15
C ALA A 12 -19.92 1.20 -13.54
N GLN A 13 -19.65 -0.06 -13.21
CA GLN A 13 -18.34 -0.50 -12.75
C GLN A 13 -17.29 -0.30 -13.86
N ALA A 14 -17.58 -0.72 -15.09
CA ALA A 14 -16.68 -0.58 -16.23
C ALA A 14 -16.27 0.89 -16.48
N SER A 15 -17.22 1.84 -16.42
CA SER A 15 -16.92 3.28 -16.58
C SER A 15 -16.03 3.82 -15.44
N SER A 16 -16.30 3.42 -14.20
CA SER A 16 -15.48 3.81 -13.05
C SER A 16 -14.05 3.25 -13.17
N ASP A 17 -13.91 2.00 -13.62
CA ASP A 17 -12.60 1.36 -13.79
C ASP A 17 -11.83 1.96 -14.96
N ALA A 18 -12.49 2.30 -16.07
CA ALA A 18 -11.90 3.03 -17.20
C ALA A 18 -11.36 4.41 -16.78
N LEU A 19 -12.10 5.16 -15.97
CA LEU A 19 -11.64 6.46 -15.43
C LEU A 19 -10.41 6.30 -14.53
N GLN A 20 -10.34 5.25 -13.72
CA GLN A 20 -9.17 4.98 -12.88
C GLN A 20 -7.96 4.58 -13.71
N GLN A 21 -8.11 3.74 -14.74
CA GLN A 21 -7.04 3.36 -15.65
C GLN A 21 -6.50 4.57 -16.40
N ALA A 22 -7.39 5.41 -16.96
CA ALA A 22 -7.04 6.65 -17.65
C ALA A 22 -6.28 7.63 -16.72
N PHE A 23 -6.72 7.75 -15.47
CA PHE A 23 -6.03 8.58 -14.48
C PHE A 23 -4.61 8.06 -14.20
N VAL A 24 -4.44 6.76 -13.97
CA VAL A 24 -3.13 6.15 -13.72
C VAL A 24 -2.21 6.37 -14.92
N GLN A 25 -2.70 6.16 -16.14
CA GLN A 25 -1.91 6.41 -17.35
C GLN A 25 -1.43 7.85 -17.40
N LEU A 26 -2.32 8.83 -17.28
CA LEU A 26 -1.97 10.26 -17.32
C LEU A 26 -1.09 10.71 -16.13
N LEU A 27 -1.27 10.09 -14.96
CA LEU A 27 -0.41 10.32 -13.80
C LEU A 27 1.05 9.95 -14.10
N LEU A 28 1.26 8.80 -14.74
CA LEU A 28 2.60 8.32 -15.10
C LEU A 28 3.21 9.13 -16.26
N GLU A 29 2.41 9.49 -17.25
CA GLU A 29 2.90 10.23 -18.44
C GLU A 29 3.21 11.70 -18.15
N ARG A 30 2.40 12.37 -17.34
CA ARG A 30 2.40 13.84 -17.21
C ARG A 30 2.42 14.35 -15.77
N GLY A 31 2.24 13.49 -14.80
CA GLY A 31 2.09 13.84 -13.39
C GLY A 31 0.72 14.39 -13.03
N TYR A 32 0.42 14.39 -11.73
CA TYR A 32 -0.91 14.76 -11.20
C TYR A 32 -1.34 16.19 -11.59
N ALA A 33 -0.45 17.17 -11.51
CA ALA A 33 -0.79 18.57 -11.77
C ALA A 33 -1.32 18.77 -13.19
N LYS A 34 -0.72 18.12 -14.19
CA LYS A 34 -1.05 18.28 -15.61
C LYS A 34 -2.22 17.43 -16.09
N ALA A 35 -2.56 16.35 -15.40
CA ALA A 35 -3.70 15.48 -15.75
C ALA A 35 -5.01 16.23 -15.46
N THR A 36 -5.78 16.59 -16.48
CA THR A 36 -7.07 17.28 -16.35
C THR A 36 -8.23 16.29 -16.38
N ILE A 37 -9.37 16.65 -15.75
CA ILE A 37 -10.58 15.84 -15.78
C ILE A 37 -11.06 15.60 -17.23
N ARG A 38 -10.92 16.59 -18.11
CA ARG A 38 -11.28 16.47 -19.52
C ARG A 38 -10.45 15.41 -20.24
N GLU A 39 -9.12 15.40 -20.01
CA GLU A 39 -8.23 14.39 -20.60
C GLU A 39 -8.49 13.00 -20.02
N ILE A 40 -8.70 12.89 -18.69
CA ILE A 40 -9.05 11.62 -18.05
C ILE A 40 -10.34 11.04 -18.66
N ALA A 41 -11.39 11.85 -18.82
CA ALA A 41 -12.64 11.42 -19.43
C ALA A 41 -12.45 11.01 -20.91
N ALA A 42 -11.66 11.79 -21.67
CA ALA A 42 -11.35 11.50 -23.06
C ALA A 42 -10.59 10.17 -23.23
N VAL A 43 -9.53 9.94 -22.43
CA VAL A 43 -8.77 8.68 -22.44
C VAL A 43 -9.63 7.48 -21.98
N ALA A 44 -10.54 7.70 -21.01
CA ALA A 44 -11.47 6.67 -20.55
C ALA A 44 -12.63 6.39 -21.54
N GLY A 45 -12.74 7.17 -22.62
CA GLY A 45 -13.83 7.03 -23.60
C GLY A 45 -15.21 7.40 -23.06
N VAL A 46 -15.27 8.31 -22.08
CA VAL A 46 -16.54 8.76 -21.45
C VAL A 46 -16.68 10.28 -21.50
N SER A 47 -17.90 10.77 -21.25
CA SER A 47 -18.13 12.20 -21.13
C SER A 47 -17.59 12.77 -19.82
N VAL A 48 -17.31 14.08 -19.79
CA VAL A 48 -17.01 14.80 -18.53
C VAL A 48 -18.19 14.72 -17.56
N GLY A 49 -19.43 14.73 -18.07
CA GLY A 49 -20.62 14.50 -17.25
C GLY A 49 -20.59 13.16 -16.53
N THR A 50 -20.19 12.09 -17.24
CA THR A 50 -20.01 10.75 -16.66
C THR A 50 -18.94 10.74 -15.58
N PHE A 51 -17.84 11.47 -15.74
CA PHE A 51 -16.85 11.63 -14.67
C PHE A 51 -17.50 12.13 -13.37
N TYR A 52 -18.29 13.20 -13.46
CA TYR A 52 -18.93 13.82 -12.30
C TYR A 52 -20.09 13.00 -11.69
N GLU A 53 -20.59 11.98 -12.39
CA GLU A 53 -21.51 11.00 -11.80
C GLU A 53 -20.79 10.13 -10.74
N TYR A 54 -19.50 9.85 -10.91
CA TYR A 54 -18.72 8.97 -10.04
C TYR A 54 -17.85 9.72 -9.05
N PHE A 55 -17.23 10.82 -9.48
CA PHE A 55 -16.21 11.55 -8.72
C PHE A 55 -16.59 13.02 -8.59
N ALA A 56 -16.46 13.56 -7.38
CA ALA A 56 -16.70 14.99 -7.15
C ALA A 56 -15.63 15.85 -7.84
N ASP A 57 -14.40 15.34 -7.90
CA ASP A 57 -13.23 16.01 -8.42
C ASP A 57 -12.10 15.00 -8.72
N LYS A 58 -10.99 15.49 -9.28
CA LYS A 58 -9.79 14.69 -9.55
C LYS A 58 -9.15 14.13 -8.29
N GLN A 59 -9.24 14.85 -7.16
CA GLN A 59 -8.70 14.42 -5.88
C GLN A 59 -9.44 13.17 -5.37
N SER A 60 -10.75 13.12 -5.51
CA SER A 60 -11.56 11.95 -5.14
C SER A 60 -11.20 10.70 -5.95
N LEU A 61 -10.96 10.87 -7.25
CA LEU A 61 -10.49 9.79 -8.13
C LEU A 61 -9.09 9.31 -7.71
N ALA A 62 -8.15 10.24 -7.51
CA ALA A 62 -6.79 9.93 -7.07
C ALA A 62 -6.79 9.17 -5.73
N ALA A 63 -7.54 9.64 -4.75
CA ALA A 63 -7.65 9.01 -3.45
C ALA A 63 -8.27 7.59 -3.54
N LEU A 64 -9.21 7.35 -4.46
CA LEU A 64 -9.74 6.00 -4.71
C LEU A 64 -8.67 5.09 -5.32
N CYS A 65 -7.88 5.58 -6.29
CA CYS A 65 -6.80 4.80 -6.89
C CYS A 65 -5.76 4.38 -5.85
N ILE A 66 -5.34 5.30 -4.98
CA ILE A 66 -4.46 5.00 -3.84
C ILE A 66 -5.09 3.96 -2.93
N HIS A 67 -6.33 4.18 -2.50
CA HIS A 67 -7.05 3.27 -1.61
C HIS A 67 -7.11 1.84 -2.17
N ARG A 68 -7.48 1.68 -3.45
CA ARG A 68 -7.55 0.35 -4.09
C ARG A 68 -6.20 -0.36 -4.12
N ARG A 69 -5.11 0.35 -4.43
CA ARG A 69 -3.76 -0.23 -4.45
C ARG A 69 -3.30 -0.66 -3.06
N VAL A 70 -3.52 0.19 -2.07
CA VAL A 70 -3.22 -0.10 -0.68
C VAL A 70 -4.03 -1.31 -0.20
N GLN A 71 -5.32 -1.39 -0.50
CA GLN A 71 -6.16 -2.54 -0.13
C GLN A 71 -5.72 -3.83 -0.84
N ALA A 72 -5.41 -3.79 -2.12
CA ALA A 72 -4.95 -4.97 -2.86
C ALA A 72 -3.65 -5.56 -2.28
N MET A 73 -2.70 -4.72 -1.86
CA MET A 73 -1.50 -5.16 -1.14
C MET A 73 -1.86 -5.73 0.25
N ALA A 74 -2.73 -5.07 0.99
CA ALA A 74 -3.17 -5.53 2.31
C ALA A 74 -3.85 -6.90 2.25
N ASP A 75 -4.65 -7.16 1.20
CA ASP A 75 -5.29 -8.46 1.00
C ASP A 75 -4.27 -9.58 0.75
N GLN A 76 -3.23 -9.31 -0.03
CA GLN A 76 -2.15 -10.27 -0.26
C GLN A 76 -1.34 -10.54 1.03
N LEU A 77 -1.03 -9.50 1.81
CA LEU A 77 -0.36 -9.67 3.11
C LEU A 77 -1.22 -10.45 4.10
N ARG A 78 -2.54 -10.23 4.09
CA ARG A 78 -3.48 -10.99 4.93
C ARG A 78 -3.49 -12.48 4.56
N ALA A 79 -3.49 -12.79 3.27
CA ALA A 79 -3.39 -14.16 2.80
C ALA A 79 -2.05 -14.80 3.19
N ALA A 80 -0.94 -14.06 3.06
CA ALA A 80 0.38 -14.52 3.50
C ALA A 80 0.43 -14.76 5.02
N ALA A 81 -0.16 -13.87 5.84
CA ALA A 81 -0.24 -14.04 7.28
C ALA A 81 -0.94 -15.36 7.67
N GLN A 82 -2.03 -15.70 6.99
CA GLN A 82 -2.73 -16.97 7.23
C GLN A 82 -1.87 -18.20 6.88
N ALA A 83 -1.15 -18.13 5.76
CA ALA A 83 -0.29 -19.23 5.32
C ALA A 83 0.96 -19.42 6.19
N LEU A 84 1.38 -18.38 6.90
CA LEU A 84 2.59 -18.36 7.73
C LEU A 84 2.31 -18.63 9.23
N ARG A 85 1.08 -18.94 9.61
CA ARG A 85 0.75 -19.25 10.99
C ARG A 85 1.62 -20.40 11.54
N GLY A 86 2.15 -20.23 12.73
CA GLY A 86 3.04 -21.20 13.37
C GLY A 86 4.45 -21.25 12.81
N ARG A 87 4.80 -20.37 11.86
CA ARG A 87 6.19 -20.21 11.40
C ARG A 87 6.96 -19.27 12.34
N PRO A 88 8.28 -19.39 12.44
CA PRO A 88 9.09 -18.44 13.19
C PRO A 88 8.84 -16.99 12.77
N ARG A 89 8.79 -16.06 13.75
CA ARG A 89 8.58 -14.61 13.45
C ARG A 89 9.58 -14.04 12.44
N ALA A 90 10.80 -14.55 12.43
CA ALA A 90 11.83 -14.19 11.46
C ALA A 90 11.41 -14.54 10.03
N GLU A 91 10.80 -15.72 9.81
CA GLU A 91 10.27 -16.13 8.50
C GLU A 91 9.03 -15.32 8.11
N VAL A 92 8.14 -15.04 9.06
CA VAL A 92 6.97 -14.17 8.83
C VAL A 92 7.40 -12.79 8.35
N ALA A 93 8.37 -12.19 9.03
CA ALA A 93 8.91 -10.88 8.67
C ALA A 93 9.60 -10.89 7.31
N ALA A 94 10.41 -11.91 7.02
CA ALA A 94 11.07 -12.08 5.73
C ALA A 94 10.07 -12.17 4.57
N ALA A 95 9.02 -12.97 4.74
CA ALA A 95 7.98 -13.14 3.74
C ALA A 95 7.18 -11.85 3.52
N PHE A 96 6.86 -11.09 4.58
CA PHE A 96 6.17 -9.81 4.46
C PHE A 96 7.00 -8.76 3.73
N VAL A 97 8.30 -8.66 4.04
CA VAL A 97 9.23 -7.78 3.33
C VAL A 97 9.32 -8.17 1.86
N ALA A 98 9.53 -9.46 1.57
CA ALA A 98 9.63 -9.95 0.20
C ALA A 98 8.37 -9.63 -0.61
N LEU A 99 7.19 -9.97 -0.08
CA LEU A 99 5.91 -9.74 -0.76
C LEU A 99 5.66 -8.25 -1.03
N GLN A 100 5.90 -7.38 -0.05
CA GLN A 100 5.74 -5.93 -0.24
C GLN A 100 6.67 -5.39 -1.31
N LEU A 101 7.93 -5.79 -1.29
CA LEU A 101 8.92 -5.38 -2.29
C LEU A 101 8.59 -5.93 -3.69
N ASP A 102 8.13 -7.17 -3.80
CA ASP A 102 7.73 -7.75 -5.08
C ASP A 102 6.54 -7.00 -5.69
N ILE A 103 5.51 -6.68 -4.88
CA ILE A 103 4.36 -5.88 -5.32
C ILE A 103 4.78 -4.48 -5.77
N VAL A 104 5.66 -3.84 -5.01
CA VAL A 104 6.12 -2.48 -5.32
C VAL A 104 7.02 -2.48 -6.54
N ASN A 105 7.94 -3.43 -6.67
CA ASN A 105 8.87 -3.52 -7.79
C ASN A 105 8.18 -3.90 -9.11
N ALA A 106 7.07 -4.65 -9.05
CA ALA A 106 6.28 -4.98 -10.24
C ALA A 106 5.73 -3.73 -10.96
N ASP A 107 5.55 -2.61 -10.24
CA ASP A 107 5.07 -1.34 -10.80
C ASP A 107 5.68 -0.15 -10.03
N ALA A 108 7.02 -0.11 -9.98
CA ALA A 108 7.76 0.86 -9.16
C ALA A 108 7.48 2.31 -9.55
N GLY A 109 7.25 2.58 -10.84
CA GLY A 109 6.88 3.91 -11.34
C GLY A 109 5.54 4.39 -10.76
N LEU A 110 4.54 3.52 -10.75
CA LEU A 110 3.24 3.83 -10.17
C LEU A 110 3.33 4.01 -8.65
N TRP A 111 4.02 3.13 -7.94
CA TRP A 111 4.16 3.25 -6.49
C TRP A 111 4.90 4.53 -6.08
N SER A 112 5.95 4.92 -6.83
CA SER A 112 6.64 6.20 -6.62
C SER A 112 5.67 7.38 -6.78
N ALA A 113 4.88 7.39 -7.87
CA ALA A 113 3.88 8.43 -8.12
C ALA A 113 2.79 8.46 -7.02
N LEU A 114 2.33 7.29 -6.56
CA LEU A 114 1.30 7.20 -5.52
C LEU A 114 1.81 7.64 -4.15
N PHE A 115 3.03 7.30 -3.74
CA PHE A 115 3.63 7.80 -2.49
C PHE A 115 3.79 9.32 -2.49
N ALA A 116 4.21 9.90 -3.61
CA ALA A 116 4.30 11.36 -3.75
C ALA A 116 2.90 12.02 -3.70
N LEU A 117 1.90 11.38 -4.31
CA LEU A 117 0.56 11.91 -4.43
C LEU A 117 -0.26 11.76 -3.13
N GLU A 118 -0.07 10.68 -2.39
CA GLU A 118 -0.85 10.38 -1.18
C GLU A 118 -0.85 11.55 -0.18
N ARG A 119 0.30 12.18 0.02
CA ARG A 119 0.46 13.31 0.94
C ARG A 119 -0.24 14.59 0.45
N GLN A 120 -0.56 14.68 -0.83
CA GLN A 120 -1.23 15.83 -1.43
C GLN A 120 -2.75 15.67 -1.44
N VAL A 121 -3.25 14.43 -1.63
CA VAL A 121 -4.67 14.20 -1.90
C VAL A 121 -5.40 13.45 -0.78
N SER A 122 -4.70 12.69 0.05
CA SER A 122 -5.34 11.91 1.12
C SER A 122 -5.55 12.75 2.36
N PRO A 123 -6.79 12.85 2.87
CA PRO A 123 -7.01 13.42 4.20
C PRO A 123 -6.23 12.64 5.27
N LEU A 124 -5.68 13.34 6.26
CA LEU A 124 -4.87 12.71 7.32
C LEU A 124 -5.59 11.53 8.00
N ALA A 125 -6.91 11.62 8.17
CA ALA A 125 -7.71 10.53 8.73
C ALA A 125 -7.71 9.27 7.84
N ALA A 126 -7.68 9.42 6.50
CA ALA A 126 -7.58 8.29 5.58
C ALA A 126 -6.18 7.67 5.61
N TYR A 127 -5.15 8.51 5.62
CA TYR A 127 -3.76 8.08 5.77
C TYR A 127 -3.55 7.28 7.07
N ARG A 128 -4.04 7.78 8.20
CA ARG A 128 -3.96 7.09 9.51
C ARG A 128 -4.65 5.73 9.46
N ARG A 129 -5.85 5.64 8.88
CA ARG A 129 -6.56 4.35 8.76
C ARG A 129 -5.79 3.32 7.92
N HIS A 130 -5.14 3.75 6.83
CA HIS A 130 -4.29 2.85 6.04
C HIS A 130 -3.10 2.38 6.87
N TYR A 131 -2.40 3.32 7.51
CA TYR A 131 -1.25 3.02 8.36
C TYR A 131 -1.61 2.05 9.50
N ASP A 132 -2.66 2.35 10.26
CA ASP A 132 -3.12 1.52 11.36
C ASP A 132 -3.56 0.13 10.86
N GLY A 133 -4.20 0.05 9.70
CA GLY A 133 -4.57 -1.22 9.07
C GLY A 133 -3.37 -2.13 8.76
N TYR A 134 -2.27 -1.55 8.32
CA TYR A 134 -1.03 -2.31 8.10
C TYR A 134 -0.33 -2.70 9.40
N VAL A 135 -0.36 -1.83 10.41
CA VAL A 135 0.14 -2.19 11.77
C VAL A 135 -0.63 -3.38 12.32
N GLU A 136 -1.95 -3.41 12.15
CA GLU A 136 -2.78 -4.55 12.58
C GLU A 136 -2.47 -5.84 11.79
N LEU A 137 -2.15 -5.76 10.49
CA LEU A 137 -1.69 -6.93 9.72
C LEU A 137 -0.38 -7.49 10.27
N TRP A 138 0.58 -6.63 10.56
CA TRP A 138 1.82 -7.04 11.20
C TRP A 138 1.58 -7.63 12.59
N ARG A 139 0.71 -7.01 13.38
CA ARG A 139 0.36 -7.49 14.72
C ARG A 139 -0.26 -8.89 14.68
N ASP A 140 -1.25 -9.10 13.79
CA ASP A 140 -1.89 -10.42 13.62
C ASP A 140 -0.88 -11.47 13.18
N ALA A 141 -0.04 -11.17 12.19
CA ALA A 141 0.96 -12.11 11.69
C ALA A 141 1.99 -12.51 12.76
N LEU A 142 2.50 -11.55 13.53
CA LEU A 142 3.47 -11.80 14.60
C LEU A 142 2.85 -12.48 15.81
N ALA A 143 1.57 -12.21 16.14
CA ALA A 143 0.86 -12.87 17.24
C ALA A 143 0.68 -14.37 17.00
N HIS A 144 0.61 -14.81 15.75
CA HIS A 144 0.43 -16.20 15.36
C HIS A 144 1.74 -16.89 14.93
N ALA A 145 2.88 -16.26 15.14
CA ALA A 145 4.19 -16.86 14.91
C ALA A 145 4.47 -17.97 15.95
N ALA A 146 5.42 -18.86 15.67
CA ALA A 146 5.84 -19.91 16.59
C ALA A 146 6.52 -19.34 17.85
N ASP A 147 7.16 -18.17 17.71
CA ASP A 147 7.89 -17.45 18.75
C ASP A 147 7.40 -15.99 18.82
N PRO A 148 6.12 -15.73 19.22
CA PRO A 148 5.55 -14.39 19.19
C PRO A 148 6.29 -13.46 20.17
N PRO A 149 6.32 -12.14 19.89
CA PRO A 149 6.69 -11.15 20.89
C PRO A 149 5.77 -11.23 22.12
N PRO A 150 6.23 -10.76 23.31
CA PRO A 150 5.37 -10.63 24.47
C PRO A 150 4.12 -9.79 24.15
N ALA A 151 2.97 -10.18 24.71
CA ALA A 151 1.67 -9.56 24.38
C ALA A 151 1.66 -8.04 24.58
N GLU A 152 2.31 -7.56 25.62
CA GLU A 152 2.45 -6.13 25.96
C GLU A 152 3.32 -5.36 24.97
N ARG A 153 4.24 -6.02 24.26
CA ARG A 153 5.13 -5.42 23.25
C ARG A 153 4.66 -5.59 21.81
N LEU A 154 3.72 -6.49 21.58
CA LEU A 154 3.30 -6.90 20.24
C LEU A 154 2.87 -5.71 19.36
N GLY A 155 2.11 -4.77 19.91
CA GLY A 155 1.67 -3.57 19.19
C GLY A 155 2.83 -2.63 18.83
N GLU A 156 3.81 -2.48 19.71
CA GLU A 156 5.02 -1.69 19.48
C GLU A 156 5.89 -2.33 18.37
N VAL A 157 6.12 -3.64 18.48
CA VAL A 157 6.90 -4.40 17.50
C VAL A 157 6.26 -4.34 16.10
N ALA A 158 4.95 -4.54 16.01
CA ALA A 158 4.22 -4.46 14.76
C ALA A 158 4.29 -3.07 14.13
N ARG A 159 4.16 -2.01 14.93
CA ARG A 159 4.27 -0.63 14.48
C ARG A 159 5.65 -0.32 13.93
N LEU A 160 6.70 -0.73 14.62
CA LEU A 160 8.07 -0.49 14.17
C LEU A 160 8.38 -1.29 12.90
N ALA A 161 7.96 -2.58 12.83
CA ALA A 161 8.14 -3.39 11.64
C ALA A 161 7.46 -2.75 10.41
N HIS A 162 6.20 -2.30 10.54
CA HIS A 162 5.53 -1.56 9.47
C HIS A 162 6.26 -0.26 9.11
N SER A 163 6.67 0.53 10.11
CA SER A 163 7.33 1.82 9.88
C SER A 163 8.66 1.66 9.16
N LEU A 164 9.46 0.64 9.49
CA LEU A 164 10.69 0.31 8.79
C LEU A 164 10.40 -0.03 7.32
N CYS A 165 9.45 -0.93 7.05
CA CYS A 165 9.09 -1.32 5.69
C CYS A 165 8.56 -0.12 4.88
N TYR A 166 7.57 0.59 5.41
CA TYR A 166 6.96 1.73 4.72
C TYR A 166 7.96 2.86 4.48
N GLY A 167 8.72 3.23 5.52
CA GLY A 167 9.69 4.31 5.42
C GLY A 167 10.80 3.98 4.44
N TRP A 168 11.39 2.79 4.55
CA TRP A 168 12.48 2.35 3.67
C TRP A 168 12.04 2.30 2.20
N VAL A 169 10.91 1.67 1.93
CA VAL A 169 10.38 1.52 0.56
C VAL A 169 9.98 2.87 -0.02
N SER A 170 9.16 3.65 0.68
CA SER A 170 8.68 4.94 0.16
C SER A 170 9.80 5.94 -0.02
N GLN A 171 10.73 6.06 0.93
CA GLN A 171 11.86 6.97 0.81
C GLN A 171 12.82 6.55 -0.31
N SER A 172 13.08 5.26 -0.46
CA SER A 172 13.92 4.79 -1.56
C SER A 172 13.34 5.14 -2.93
N LEU A 173 12.04 4.91 -3.15
CA LEU A 173 11.37 5.28 -4.41
C LEU A 173 11.34 6.79 -4.63
N LEU A 174 11.10 7.58 -3.60
CA LEU A 174 11.02 9.03 -3.72
C LEU A 174 12.38 9.71 -3.93
N THR A 175 13.46 9.13 -3.39
CA THR A 175 14.79 9.75 -3.43
C THR A 175 15.70 9.18 -4.51
N ARG A 176 15.57 7.91 -4.83
CA ARG A 176 16.42 7.20 -5.81
C ARG A 176 15.67 6.88 -7.12
N GLY A 177 14.33 7.07 -7.15
CA GLY A 177 13.47 6.70 -8.27
C GLY A 177 13.23 5.17 -8.35
N PRO A 178 12.53 4.69 -9.38
CA PRO A 178 12.27 3.27 -9.61
C PRO A 178 13.54 2.57 -10.14
N ALA A 179 14.67 2.71 -9.46
CA ALA A 179 15.99 2.34 -9.94
C ALA A 179 16.35 0.87 -9.64
N PRO A 180 17.30 0.30 -10.40
CA PRO A 180 17.87 -1.00 -10.13
C PRO A 180 18.62 -0.99 -8.79
N GLY A 181 18.29 -1.91 -7.90
CA GLY A 181 18.82 -2.03 -6.54
C GLY A 181 17.85 -2.74 -5.61
N ALA A 182 16.77 -3.28 -6.16
CA ALA A 182 15.72 -3.97 -5.40
C ALA A 182 16.27 -5.10 -4.50
N ALA A 183 17.33 -5.80 -4.93
CA ALA A 183 17.97 -6.84 -4.13
C ALA A 183 18.68 -6.24 -2.91
N ALA A 184 19.54 -5.23 -3.11
CA ALA A 184 20.25 -4.58 -2.00
C ALA A 184 19.25 -3.93 -1.02
N LEU A 185 18.19 -3.29 -1.53
CA LEU A 185 17.14 -2.72 -0.70
C LEU A 185 16.43 -3.80 0.15
N ARG A 186 16.18 -4.96 -0.44
CA ARG A 186 15.60 -6.12 0.26
C ARG A 186 16.52 -6.62 1.36
N ASP A 187 17.81 -6.81 1.06
CA ASP A 187 18.79 -7.36 1.98
C ASP A 187 19.00 -6.42 3.19
N GLU A 188 19.11 -5.12 2.95
CA GLU A 188 19.27 -4.11 4.00
C GLU A 188 18.04 -4.03 4.91
N LEU A 189 16.84 -3.96 4.33
CA LEU A 189 15.59 -3.93 5.09
C LEU A 189 15.39 -5.23 5.89
N HIS A 190 15.68 -6.37 5.24
CA HIS A 190 15.60 -7.67 5.89
C HIS A 190 16.55 -7.74 7.08
N ALA A 191 17.84 -7.39 6.89
CA ALA A 191 18.83 -7.40 7.96
C ALA A 191 18.44 -6.50 9.14
N ALA A 192 17.97 -5.27 8.86
CA ALA A 192 17.54 -4.33 9.89
C ALA A 192 16.36 -4.88 10.70
N LEU A 193 15.35 -5.45 10.01
CA LEU A 193 14.18 -5.99 10.68
C LEU A 193 14.50 -7.26 11.48
N GLN A 194 15.35 -8.14 10.95
CA GLN A 194 15.79 -9.35 11.66
C GLN A 194 16.60 -9.00 12.92
N ALA A 195 17.52 -8.03 12.84
CA ALA A 195 18.28 -7.57 13.99
C ALA A 195 17.36 -7.02 15.09
N TYR A 196 16.35 -6.22 14.69
CA TYR A 196 15.37 -5.71 15.63
C TYR A 196 14.55 -6.84 16.27
N LEU A 197 14.01 -7.75 15.48
CA LEU A 197 13.20 -8.87 16.00
C LEU A 197 14.02 -9.79 16.90
N ALA A 198 15.30 -10.04 16.58
CA ALA A 198 16.18 -10.84 17.43
C ALA A 198 16.42 -10.19 18.82
N ALA A 199 16.42 -8.85 18.90
CA ALA A 199 16.54 -8.12 20.16
C ALA A 199 15.24 -8.10 21.00
N VAL A 200 14.11 -8.49 20.43
CA VAL A 200 12.83 -8.59 21.14
C VAL A 200 12.75 -9.97 21.83
N PRO A 201 12.56 -10.05 23.16
CA PRO A 201 12.34 -11.33 23.82
C PRO A 201 11.17 -12.12 23.18
N GLY A 202 11.23 -13.45 23.21
CA GLY A 202 10.07 -14.27 22.95
C GLY A 202 9.06 -14.18 24.10
N ALA A 203 7.81 -14.49 23.85
CA ALA A 203 6.84 -14.69 24.94
C ALA A 203 7.38 -15.81 25.84
N SER A 204 7.59 -15.52 27.13
CA SER A 204 7.92 -16.56 28.10
C SER A 204 6.77 -17.55 28.13
N GLY A 205 7.00 -18.80 27.76
CA GLY A 205 6.03 -19.86 27.90
C GLY A 205 5.60 -19.93 29.36
N GLY A 206 4.35 -19.58 29.65
CA GLY A 206 3.73 -19.77 30.95
C GLY A 206 3.37 -21.24 31.15
#